data_6061380d40a51692271edae8c133ab1d
#
_entry.id   6061380d40a51692271edae8c133ab1d
#
_cell.length_a   1.000
_cell.length_b   1.000
_cell.length_c   1.000
_cell.angle_alpha   90.00
_cell.angle_beta   90.00
_cell.angle_gamma   90.00
#
_symmetry.space_group_name_H-M   'P 1'
#
loop_
_entity.id
_entity.type
_entity.pdbx_description
1 polymer ?
#
loop_
_entity_poly.entity_id
_entity_poly.type
_entity_poly.pdbx_seq_one_letter_code
_entity_poly.pdbx_strand_id
1 'polypeptide(L)'
;SGLVAGTAQGYGGLVVAAALAGLGNAPFHPVDFTILNKRVSPQRLGHGFAVHGISGNLGWATAPVFMAGIATATGSWRTASLCGAAFALLVLAIMVINRDALDDRQGEWAHQAKGAASAQAAKPEHPMAFLKLPSVWLCFSFFFWSTCALSAIQSFASPALQSMYGLPLSVTAMVVTGYMLCGAAGMVAGGFLVGRVQRLEKVISVCLLGSAVLLALVGTGLLPGIAALVVASIAGLGTGLAGPSRDMLIKRAAPPGATGRVYGTVYSGLDLGFCLSAPVFGAMLDHGMTSGIFFGSAATLALSV
;
A
#
# COMPACT_ATOMS: atom_id res chain seq x y z
N SER A 1 -16.29 -1.86 -11.49
CA SER A 1 -16.48 -0.63 -10.67
C SER A 1 -16.50 0.63 -11.54
N GLY A 2 -15.47 0.90 -12.37
CA GLY A 2 -15.35 2.14 -13.16
C GLY A 2 -16.52 2.41 -14.12
N LEU A 3 -17.09 1.38 -14.77
CA LEU A 3 -18.30 1.52 -15.59
C LEU A 3 -19.50 1.97 -14.76
N VAL A 4 -19.69 1.37 -13.59
CA VAL A 4 -20.79 1.73 -12.66
C VAL A 4 -20.59 3.16 -12.14
N ALA A 5 -19.37 3.56 -11.78
CA ALA A 5 -19.07 4.92 -11.36
C ALA A 5 -19.38 5.92 -12.48
N GLY A 6 -18.92 5.67 -13.71
CA GLY A 6 -19.12 6.56 -14.86
C GLY A 6 -20.58 6.72 -15.30
N THR A 7 -21.44 5.74 -15.00
CA THR A 7 -22.88 5.76 -15.31
C THR A 7 -23.76 6.06 -14.11
N ALA A 8 -23.19 6.27 -12.92
CA ALA A 8 -23.94 6.52 -11.70
C ALA A 8 -24.78 7.81 -11.78
N GLN A 9 -26.08 7.69 -11.46
CA GLN A 9 -27.01 8.84 -11.45
C GLN A 9 -27.09 9.52 -10.08
N GLY A 10 -26.52 8.91 -9.01
CA GLY A 10 -26.53 9.45 -7.66
C GLY A 10 -25.61 8.71 -6.73
N TYR A 11 -25.65 9.09 -5.44
CA TYR A 11 -24.76 8.57 -4.39
C TYR A 11 -24.81 7.04 -4.27
N GLY A 12 -26.02 6.43 -4.37
CA GLY A 12 -26.14 4.96 -4.31
C GLY A 12 -25.34 4.23 -5.37
N GLY A 13 -25.28 4.77 -6.60
CA GLY A 13 -24.46 4.21 -7.67
C GLY A 13 -22.96 4.30 -7.38
N LEU A 14 -22.51 5.36 -6.72
CA LEU A 14 -21.11 5.50 -6.31
C LEU A 14 -20.75 4.52 -5.19
N VAL A 15 -21.66 4.29 -4.24
CA VAL A 15 -21.47 3.27 -3.18
C VAL A 15 -21.34 1.87 -3.78
N VAL A 16 -22.21 1.53 -4.75
CA VAL A 16 -22.10 0.24 -5.46
C VAL A 16 -20.78 0.15 -6.24
N ALA A 17 -20.36 1.22 -6.90
CA ALA A 17 -19.08 1.24 -7.60
C ALA A 17 -17.90 1.01 -6.64
N ALA A 18 -17.92 1.65 -5.47
CA ALA A 18 -16.89 1.48 -4.43
C ALA A 18 -16.89 0.05 -3.88
N ALA A 19 -18.06 -0.53 -3.60
CA ALA A 19 -18.17 -1.93 -3.15
C ALA A 19 -17.60 -2.91 -4.18
N LEU A 20 -17.92 -2.71 -5.46
CA LEU A 20 -17.37 -3.52 -6.57
C LEU A 20 -15.86 -3.32 -6.75
N ALA A 21 -15.34 -2.12 -6.47
CA ALA A 21 -13.90 -1.87 -6.49
C ALA A 21 -13.20 -2.66 -5.39
N GLY A 22 -13.72 -2.62 -4.16
CA GLY A 22 -13.20 -3.37 -3.02
C GLY A 22 -13.22 -4.89 -3.25
N LEU A 23 -14.36 -5.43 -3.70
CA LEU A 23 -14.48 -6.85 -4.04
C LEU A 23 -13.51 -7.28 -5.15
N GLY A 24 -13.33 -6.44 -6.18
CA GLY A 24 -12.38 -6.71 -7.24
C GLY A 24 -10.92 -6.61 -6.79
N ASN A 25 -10.61 -5.74 -5.83
CA ASN A 25 -9.25 -5.56 -5.30
C ASN A 25 -8.84 -6.67 -4.32
N ALA A 26 -9.79 -7.24 -3.57
CA ALA A 26 -9.52 -8.19 -2.50
C ALA A 26 -8.60 -9.38 -2.87
N PRO A 27 -8.72 -10.03 -4.05
CA PRO A 27 -7.86 -11.17 -4.40
C PRO A 27 -6.45 -10.79 -4.85
N PHE A 28 -6.18 -9.52 -5.20
CA PHE A 28 -4.91 -9.14 -5.85
C PHE A 28 -3.70 -9.50 -5.00
N HIS A 29 -3.56 -8.93 -3.81
CA HIS A 29 -2.38 -9.17 -2.97
C HIS A 29 -2.17 -10.63 -2.57
N PRO A 30 -3.20 -11.43 -2.20
CA PRO A 30 -3.01 -12.85 -1.97
C PRO A 30 -2.52 -13.63 -3.19
N VAL A 31 -2.99 -13.25 -4.38
CA VAL A 31 -2.66 -13.95 -5.64
C VAL A 31 -1.28 -13.52 -6.15
N ASP A 32 -1.01 -12.22 -6.27
CA ASP A 32 0.23 -11.71 -6.83
C ASP A 32 1.45 -12.09 -5.98
N PHE A 33 1.36 -11.99 -4.64
CA PHE A 33 2.42 -12.47 -3.76
C PHE A 33 2.59 -13.99 -3.82
N THR A 34 1.52 -14.75 -4.03
CA THR A 34 1.63 -16.19 -4.23
C THR A 34 2.38 -16.51 -5.52
N ILE A 35 2.08 -15.82 -6.62
CA ILE A 35 2.77 -15.98 -7.90
C ILE A 35 4.24 -15.60 -7.76
N LEU A 36 4.55 -14.44 -7.17
CA LEU A 36 5.92 -13.99 -6.95
C LEU A 36 6.73 -15.01 -6.13
N ASN A 37 6.17 -15.51 -5.04
CA ASN A 37 6.84 -16.50 -4.19
C ASN A 37 7.12 -17.83 -4.88
N LYS A 38 6.31 -18.21 -5.87
CA LYS A 38 6.47 -19.47 -6.61
C LYS A 38 7.33 -19.33 -7.86
N ARG A 39 7.37 -18.15 -8.50
CA ARG A 39 8.06 -17.93 -9.77
C ARG A 39 9.41 -17.22 -9.65
N VAL A 40 9.61 -16.42 -8.61
CA VAL A 40 10.86 -15.69 -8.41
C VAL A 40 11.79 -16.47 -7.49
N SER A 41 13.07 -16.61 -7.89
CA SER A 41 14.07 -17.30 -7.08
C SER A 41 14.23 -16.62 -5.70
N PRO A 42 14.52 -17.39 -4.64
CA PRO A 42 14.69 -16.83 -3.29
C PRO A 42 15.72 -15.68 -3.22
N GLN A 43 16.80 -15.76 -4.02
CA GLN A 43 17.86 -14.76 -4.06
C GLN A 43 17.39 -13.43 -4.67
N ARG A 44 16.42 -13.45 -5.59
CA ARG A 44 15.88 -12.26 -6.29
C ARG A 44 14.53 -11.80 -5.75
N LEU A 45 13.96 -12.50 -4.78
CA LEU A 45 12.60 -12.24 -4.32
C LEU A 45 12.44 -10.85 -3.70
N GLY A 46 13.47 -10.35 -2.99
CA GLY A 46 13.46 -8.97 -2.47
C GLY A 46 13.36 -7.92 -3.58
N HIS A 47 14.06 -8.14 -4.71
CA HIS A 47 13.93 -7.28 -5.89
C HIS A 47 12.55 -7.45 -6.55
N GLY A 48 12.01 -8.67 -6.60
CA GLY A 48 10.65 -8.93 -7.08
C GLY A 48 9.60 -8.14 -6.30
N PHE A 49 9.68 -8.14 -4.97
CA PHE A 49 8.81 -7.34 -4.11
C PHE A 49 9.01 -5.84 -4.31
N ALA A 50 10.26 -5.39 -4.48
CA ALA A 50 10.53 -3.98 -4.77
C ALA A 50 9.91 -3.53 -6.09
N VAL A 51 10.06 -4.28 -7.18
CA VAL A 51 9.46 -4.00 -8.49
C VAL A 51 7.94 -3.96 -8.39
N HIS A 52 7.33 -4.93 -7.71
CA HIS A 52 5.90 -4.97 -7.48
C HIS A 52 5.41 -3.72 -6.71
N GLY A 53 6.07 -3.37 -5.61
CA GLY A 53 5.73 -2.19 -4.83
C GLY A 53 5.94 -0.87 -5.57
N ILE A 54 7.00 -0.77 -6.40
CA ILE A 54 7.24 0.41 -7.25
C ILE A 54 6.11 0.58 -8.25
N SER A 55 5.67 -0.52 -8.91
CA SER A 55 4.56 -0.45 -9.87
C SER A 55 3.27 0.04 -9.22
N GLY A 56 2.99 -0.42 -7.99
CA GLY A 56 1.88 0.07 -7.19
C GLY A 56 1.98 1.56 -6.86
N ASN A 57 3.14 2.01 -6.37
CA ASN A 57 3.37 3.43 -6.06
C ASN A 57 3.26 4.33 -7.29
N LEU A 58 3.77 3.89 -8.45
CA LEU A 58 3.62 4.62 -9.70
C LEU A 58 2.16 4.70 -10.14
N GLY A 59 1.41 3.62 -9.96
CA GLY A 59 -0.04 3.61 -10.20
C GLY A 59 -0.77 4.64 -9.33
N TRP A 60 -0.50 4.66 -8.03
CA TRP A 60 -1.06 5.65 -7.09
C TRP A 60 -0.64 7.08 -7.41
N ALA A 61 0.60 7.32 -7.86
CA ALA A 61 1.09 8.65 -8.23
C ALA A 61 0.47 9.15 -9.54
N THR A 62 0.21 8.27 -10.51
CA THR A 62 -0.32 8.64 -11.82
C THR A 62 -1.85 8.73 -11.86
N ALA A 63 -2.55 7.96 -11.03
CA ALA A 63 -4.02 7.92 -11.04
C ALA A 63 -4.69 9.29 -10.86
N PRO A 64 -4.30 10.15 -9.90
CA PRO A 64 -4.88 11.49 -9.77
C PRO A 64 -4.66 12.37 -11.00
N VAL A 65 -3.46 12.33 -11.59
CA VAL A 65 -3.11 13.10 -12.79
C VAL A 65 -3.95 12.65 -13.99
N PHE A 66 -4.08 11.33 -14.19
CA PHE A 66 -4.91 10.74 -15.23
C PHE A 66 -6.38 11.14 -15.07
N MET A 67 -6.94 10.93 -13.88
CA MET A 67 -8.37 11.20 -13.62
C MET A 67 -8.68 12.70 -13.69
N ALA A 68 -7.90 13.55 -13.03
CA ALA A 68 -8.09 14.99 -13.05
C ALA A 68 -7.84 15.58 -14.43
N GLY A 69 -6.81 15.12 -15.14
CA GLY A 69 -6.51 15.57 -16.51
C GLY A 69 -7.67 15.34 -17.46
N ILE A 70 -8.23 14.12 -17.49
CA ILE A 70 -9.40 13.81 -18.33
C ILE A 70 -10.63 14.60 -17.86
N ALA A 71 -10.89 14.67 -16.56
CA ALA A 71 -12.03 15.40 -16.03
C ALA A 71 -11.97 16.88 -16.39
N THR A 72 -10.80 17.50 -16.33
CA THR A 72 -10.59 18.90 -16.70
C THR A 72 -10.74 19.09 -18.22
N ALA A 73 -10.14 18.22 -19.02
CA ALA A 73 -10.20 18.31 -20.48
C ALA A 73 -11.61 18.10 -21.05
N THR A 74 -12.42 17.25 -20.41
CA THR A 74 -13.77 16.89 -20.87
C THR A 74 -14.89 17.58 -20.09
N GLY A 75 -14.59 18.27 -19.01
CA GLY A 75 -15.59 18.84 -18.08
C GLY A 75 -16.38 17.76 -17.32
N SER A 76 -15.96 16.49 -17.33
CA SER A 76 -16.75 15.38 -16.80
C SER A 76 -15.89 14.33 -16.07
N TRP A 77 -16.10 14.20 -14.77
CA TRP A 77 -15.51 13.12 -13.97
C TRP A 77 -16.05 11.73 -14.38
N ARG A 78 -17.26 11.66 -14.95
CA ARG A 78 -17.83 10.42 -15.47
C ARG A 78 -17.03 9.91 -16.66
N THR A 79 -16.62 10.80 -17.57
CA THR A 79 -15.74 10.46 -18.69
C THR A 79 -14.41 9.92 -18.18
N ALA A 80 -13.81 10.55 -17.17
CA ALA A 80 -12.60 10.06 -16.54
C ALA A 80 -12.77 8.64 -15.97
N SER A 81 -13.89 8.37 -15.29
CA SER A 81 -14.21 7.04 -14.73
C SER A 81 -14.38 5.98 -15.84
N LEU A 82 -15.01 6.34 -16.97
CA LEU A 82 -15.16 5.44 -18.13
C LEU A 82 -13.82 5.17 -18.81
N CYS A 83 -12.95 6.17 -18.94
CA CYS A 83 -11.58 5.98 -19.44
C CYS A 83 -10.76 5.07 -18.50
N GLY A 84 -10.90 5.24 -17.17
CA GLY A 84 -10.31 4.32 -16.20
C GLY A 84 -10.83 2.89 -16.35
N ALA A 85 -12.14 2.72 -16.62
CA ALA A 85 -12.72 1.41 -16.89
C ALA A 85 -12.16 0.79 -18.19
N ALA A 86 -12.04 1.56 -19.25
CA ALA A 86 -11.46 1.11 -20.53
C ALA A 86 -9.99 0.68 -20.34
N PHE A 87 -9.21 1.44 -19.56
CA PHE A 87 -7.84 1.07 -19.21
C PHE A 87 -7.79 -0.25 -18.41
N ALA A 88 -8.67 -0.42 -17.43
CA ALA A 88 -8.77 -1.66 -16.66
C ALA A 88 -9.13 -2.88 -17.54
N LEU A 89 -10.03 -2.71 -18.52
CA LEU A 89 -10.37 -3.75 -19.49
C LEU A 89 -9.19 -4.10 -20.41
N LEU A 90 -8.39 -3.11 -20.82
CA LEU A 90 -7.15 -3.33 -21.57
C LEU A 90 -6.15 -4.17 -20.74
N VAL A 91 -5.95 -3.81 -19.48
CA VAL A 91 -5.07 -4.59 -18.57
C VAL A 91 -5.60 -6.01 -18.41
N LEU A 92 -6.92 -6.19 -18.22
CA LEU A 92 -7.54 -7.51 -18.15
C LEU A 92 -7.29 -8.32 -19.43
N ALA A 93 -7.42 -7.72 -20.61
CA ALA A 93 -7.15 -8.39 -21.88
C ALA A 93 -5.67 -8.84 -21.97
N ILE A 94 -4.73 -7.98 -21.55
CA ILE A 94 -3.30 -8.33 -21.50
C ILE A 94 -3.06 -9.51 -20.54
N MET A 95 -3.69 -9.52 -19.36
CA MET A 95 -3.58 -10.62 -18.39
C MET A 95 -4.14 -11.93 -18.94
N VAL A 96 -5.30 -11.87 -19.64
CA VAL A 96 -5.92 -13.07 -20.25
C VAL A 96 -5.06 -13.62 -21.38
N ILE A 97 -4.50 -12.77 -22.23
CA ILE A 97 -3.58 -13.18 -23.31
C ILE A 97 -2.32 -13.84 -22.74
N ASN A 98 -1.79 -13.32 -21.62
CA ASN A 98 -0.58 -13.79 -20.97
C ASN A 98 -0.86 -14.70 -19.76
N ARG A 99 -2.02 -15.36 -19.70
CA ARG A 99 -2.43 -16.17 -18.55
C ARG A 99 -1.42 -17.25 -18.14
N ASP A 100 -0.71 -17.82 -19.11
CA ASP A 100 0.30 -18.86 -18.86
C ASP A 100 1.51 -18.30 -18.09
N ALA A 101 1.82 -17.01 -18.27
CA ALA A 101 2.83 -16.33 -17.49
C ALA A 101 2.40 -16.10 -16.03
N LEU A 102 1.10 -16.12 -15.75
CA LEU A 102 0.53 -15.95 -14.41
C LEU A 102 0.20 -17.26 -13.71
N ASP A 103 0.32 -18.41 -14.40
CA ASP A 103 0.02 -19.72 -13.82
C ASP A 103 1.07 -20.09 -12.76
N ASP A 104 0.63 -20.14 -11.51
CA ASP A 104 1.46 -20.46 -10.35
C ASP A 104 1.79 -21.96 -10.20
N ARG A 105 1.15 -22.82 -11.01
CA ARG A 105 1.39 -24.28 -11.04
C ARG A 105 2.65 -24.67 -11.79
N GLN A 106 3.13 -23.84 -12.70
CA GLN A 106 4.27 -24.10 -13.59
C GLN A 106 5.60 -23.48 -13.12
N GLY A 107 5.63 -22.81 -11.95
CA GLY A 107 6.84 -22.17 -11.44
C GLY A 107 7.90 -23.20 -10.99
N GLU A 108 9.17 -23.01 -11.37
CA GLU A 108 10.29 -23.89 -10.97
C GLU A 108 10.36 -24.07 -9.44
N TRP A 109 10.06 -23.01 -8.69
CA TRP A 109 10.07 -23.01 -7.23
C TRP A 109 8.81 -23.60 -6.59
N ALA A 110 7.73 -23.79 -7.36
CA ALA A 110 6.52 -24.47 -6.91
C ALA A 110 6.80 -25.97 -6.59
N HIS A 111 7.70 -26.60 -7.34
CA HIS A 111 8.08 -27.99 -7.10
C HIS A 111 8.96 -28.15 -5.86
N GLN A 112 9.87 -27.20 -5.59
CA GLN A 112 10.68 -27.23 -4.36
C GLN A 112 9.81 -26.98 -3.11
N ALA A 113 8.83 -26.10 -3.19
CA ALA A 113 7.87 -25.89 -2.11
C ALA A 113 7.00 -27.13 -1.83
N LYS A 114 6.61 -27.87 -2.87
CA LYS A 114 5.90 -29.15 -2.73
C LYS A 114 6.80 -30.23 -2.13
N GLY A 115 8.06 -30.33 -2.56
CA GLY A 115 9.05 -31.28 -2.02
C GLY A 115 9.33 -31.01 -0.54
N ALA A 116 9.50 -29.76 -0.14
CA ALA A 116 9.68 -29.37 1.26
C ALA A 116 8.41 -29.62 2.11
N ALA A 117 7.23 -29.38 1.56
CA ALA A 117 5.96 -29.66 2.23
C ALA A 117 5.68 -31.16 2.39
N SER A 118 6.09 -31.99 1.43
CA SER A 118 5.98 -33.46 1.52
C SER A 118 7.01 -34.09 2.47
N ALA A 119 8.18 -33.48 2.60
CA ALA A 119 9.21 -33.91 3.57
C ALA A 119 8.84 -33.56 5.03
N GLN A 120 7.96 -32.56 5.21
CA GLN A 120 7.44 -32.11 6.49
C GLN A 120 5.97 -32.50 6.69
N ALA A 121 5.53 -33.66 6.16
CA ALA A 121 4.15 -34.17 6.32
C ALA A 121 3.82 -34.48 7.80
N ALA A 122 3.80 -33.42 8.60
CA ALA A 122 3.02 -33.35 9.82
C ALA A 122 1.53 -33.36 9.46
N LYS A 123 0.71 -34.02 10.27
CA LYS A 123 -0.74 -34.21 10.14
C LYS A 123 -1.42 -33.01 9.44
N PRO A 124 -2.46 -33.23 8.60
CA PRO A 124 -3.17 -32.13 7.95
C PRO A 124 -3.70 -31.18 9.03
N GLU A 125 -3.02 -30.08 9.22
CA GLU A 125 -3.49 -29.05 10.14
C GLU A 125 -4.75 -28.39 9.59
N HIS A 126 -5.66 -28.00 10.49
CA HIS A 126 -6.90 -27.32 10.11
C HIS A 126 -6.56 -26.11 9.22
N PRO A 127 -7.31 -25.88 8.12
CA PRO A 127 -7.01 -24.78 7.17
C PRO A 127 -6.84 -23.39 7.80
N MET A 128 -7.40 -23.16 8.99
CA MET A 128 -7.30 -21.91 9.74
C MET A 128 -6.27 -21.95 10.88
N ALA A 129 -5.42 -22.99 10.95
CA ALA A 129 -4.43 -23.13 12.03
C ALA A 129 -3.44 -21.96 12.07
N PHE A 130 -3.12 -21.36 10.91
CA PHE A 130 -2.24 -20.20 10.80
C PHE A 130 -2.73 -18.97 11.58
N LEU A 131 -4.05 -18.83 11.83
CA LEU A 131 -4.61 -17.74 12.66
C LEU A 131 -4.23 -17.84 14.14
N LYS A 132 -3.72 -18.99 14.59
CA LYS A 132 -3.19 -19.16 15.96
C LYS A 132 -1.75 -18.64 16.09
N LEU A 133 -1.10 -18.29 14.99
CA LEU A 133 0.28 -17.82 14.99
C LEU A 133 0.32 -16.32 15.38
N PRO A 134 1.00 -15.95 16.48
CA PRO A 134 1.14 -14.53 16.86
C PRO A 134 1.80 -13.68 15.77
N SER A 135 2.72 -14.27 14.99
CA SER A 135 3.40 -13.59 13.89
C SER A 135 2.44 -13.07 12.80
N VAL A 136 1.34 -13.78 12.54
CA VAL A 136 0.32 -13.35 11.57
C VAL A 136 -0.39 -12.08 12.08
N TRP A 137 -0.75 -12.05 13.35
CA TRP A 137 -1.42 -10.90 13.96
C TRP A 137 -0.49 -9.71 14.15
N LEU A 138 0.79 -9.93 14.42
CA LEU A 138 1.79 -8.86 14.44
C LEU A 138 1.95 -8.25 13.04
N CYS A 139 2.02 -9.07 11.99
CA CYS A 139 2.04 -8.56 10.62
C CYS A 139 0.74 -7.81 10.26
N PHE A 140 -0.43 -8.32 10.65
CA PHE A 140 -1.71 -7.64 10.48
C PHE A 140 -1.71 -6.27 11.18
N SER A 141 -1.30 -6.22 12.46
CA SER A 141 -1.20 -4.99 13.25
C SER A 141 -0.27 -3.97 12.60
N PHE A 142 0.88 -4.43 12.12
CA PHE A 142 1.82 -3.63 11.36
C PHE A 142 1.14 -2.95 10.15
N PHE A 143 0.43 -3.73 9.32
CA PHE A 143 -0.27 -3.18 8.16
C PHE A 143 -1.39 -2.23 8.55
N PHE A 144 -2.15 -2.57 9.56
CA PHE A 144 -3.22 -1.71 10.07
C PHE A 144 -2.68 -0.32 10.44
N TRP A 145 -1.69 -0.26 11.32
CA TRP A 145 -1.13 1.01 11.80
C TRP A 145 -0.37 1.80 10.73
N SER A 146 0.45 1.12 9.93
CA SER A 146 1.17 1.79 8.83
C SER A 146 0.24 2.35 7.77
N THR A 147 -0.90 1.68 7.53
CA THR A 147 -1.90 2.16 6.57
C THR A 147 -2.76 3.29 7.14
N CYS A 148 -3.02 3.31 8.45
CA CYS A 148 -3.61 4.49 9.08
C CYS A 148 -2.75 5.74 8.81
N ALA A 149 -1.43 5.62 8.96
CA ALA A 149 -0.50 6.72 8.66
C ALA A 149 -0.56 7.12 7.18
N LEU A 150 -0.57 6.14 6.28
CA LEU A 150 -0.65 6.37 4.83
C LEU A 150 -1.96 7.07 4.44
N SER A 151 -3.09 6.65 4.99
CA SER A 151 -4.40 7.27 4.79
C SER A 151 -4.40 8.76 5.19
N ALA A 152 -3.78 9.09 6.34
CA ALA A 152 -3.63 10.48 6.78
C ALA A 152 -2.89 11.32 5.73
N ILE A 153 -1.79 10.81 5.19
CA ILE A 153 -0.99 11.54 4.19
C ILE A 153 -1.73 11.63 2.86
N GLN A 154 -2.26 10.53 2.35
CA GLN A 154 -2.90 10.52 1.02
C GLN A 154 -4.17 11.36 0.95
N SER A 155 -4.98 11.36 2.01
CA SER A 155 -6.30 11.98 1.96
C SER A 155 -6.35 13.34 2.65
N PHE A 156 -5.51 13.57 3.67
CA PHE A 156 -5.68 14.73 4.56
C PHE A 156 -4.46 15.65 4.66
N ALA A 157 -3.25 15.22 4.23
CA ALA A 157 -2.06 16.06 4.33
C ALA A 157 -2.14 17.34 3.49
N SER A 158 -2.71 17.24 2.27
CA SER A 158 -2.86 18.44 1.40
C SER A 158 -3.78 19.49 2.01
N PRO A 159 -5.03 19.20 2.39
CA PRO A 159 -5.89 20.19 3.04
C PRO A 159 -5.36 20.66 4.39
N ALA A 160 -4.67 19.80 5.16
CA ALA A 160 -4.02 20.21 6.40
C ALA A 160 -2.91 21.24 6.16
N LEU A 161 -2.01 21.02 5.20
CA LEU A 161 -0.97 21.99 4.84
C LEU A 161 -1.56 23.29 4.28
N GLN A 162 -2.64 23.20 3.51
CA GLN A 162 -3.35 24.40 3.03
C GLN A 162 -3.86 25.24 4.20
N SER A 163 -4.49 24.61 5.17
CA SER A 163 -5.02 25.30 6.35
C SER A 163 -3.92 25.83 7.27
N MET A 164 -2.83 25.09 7.48
CA MET A 164 -1.71 25.48 8.35
C MET A 164 -0.87 26.64 7.80
N TYR A 165 -0.68 26.69 6.49
CA TYR A 165 0.31 27.59 5.87
C TYR A 165 -0.27 28.53 4.81
N GLY A 166 -1.56 28.44 4.52
CA GLY A 166 -2.21 29.27 3.47
C GLY A 166 -1.70 29.00 2.05
N LEU A 167 -1.06 27.86 1.82
CA LEU A 167 -0.52 27.51 0.52
C LEU A 167 -1.64 27.12 -0.46
N PRO A 168 -1.51 27.43 -1.77
CA PRO A 168 -2.50 27.04 -2.76
C PRO A 168 -2.59 25.52 -2.91
N LEU A 169 -3.79 25.02 -3.24
CA LEU A 169 -4.04 23.58 -3.40
C LEU A 169 -3.10 22.91 -4.40
N SER A 170 -2.75 23.61 -5.48
CA SER A 170 -1.81 23.10 -6.50
C SER A 170 -0.43 22.77 -5.92
N VAL A 171 0.02 23.50 -4.91
CA VAL A 171 1.27 23.27 -4.21
C VAL A 171 1.10 22.17 -3.16
N THR A 172 0.08 22.25 -2.32
CA THR A 172 -0.12 21.29 -1.21
C THR A 172 -0.43 19.88 -1.71
N ALA A 173 -1.11 19.74 -2.86
CA ALA A 173 -1.36 18.45 -3.50
C ALA A 173 -0.06 17.72 -3.87
N MET A 174 1.04 18.45 -4.10
CA MET A 174 2.35 17.84 -4.38
C MET A 174 2.93 17.04 -3.21
N VAL A 175 2.40 17.18 -1.99
CA VAL A 175 2.86 16.38 -0.84
C VAL A 175 2.62 14.89 -1.06
N VAL A 176 1.47 14.52 -1.60
CA VAL A 176 1.13 13.11 -1.88
C VAL A 176 2.04 12.55 -2.98
N THR A 177 2.18 13.28 -4.07
CA THR A 177 3.08 12.91 -5.18
C THR A 177 4.52 12.76 -4.68
N GLY A 178 5.01 13.73 -3.93
CA GLY A 178 6.36 13.71 -3.36
C GLY A 178 6.57 12.51 -2.42
N TYR A 179 5.61 12.26 -1.53
CA TYR A 179 5.65 11.11 -0.62
C TYR A 179 5.70 9.77 -1.39
N MET A 180 4.86 9.61 -2.42
CA MET A 180 4.83 8.40 -3.25
C MET A 180 6.11 8.21 -4.07
N LEU A 181 6.65 9.28 -4.66
CA LEU A 181 7.91 9.21 -5.41
C LEU A 181 9.10 8.91 -4.51
N CYS A 182 9.20 9.56 -3.35
CA CYS A 182 10.19 9.23 -2.33
C CYS A 182 10.02 7.78 -1.86
N GLY A 183 8.79 7.31 -1.68
CA GLY A 183 8.48 5.91 -1.37
C GLY A 183 8.98 4.94 -2.43
N ALA A 184 8.74 5.23 -3.72
CA ALA A 184 9.26 4.43 -4.82
C ALA A 184 10.80 4.39 -4.81
N ALA A 185 11.47 5.53 -4.63
CA ALA A 185 12.93 5.59 -4.49
C ALA A 185 13.42 4.77 -3.28
N GLY A 186 12.71 4.87 -2.15
CA GLY A 186 12.97 4.06 -0.96
C GLY A 186 12.85 2.56 -1.23
N MET A 187 11.83 2.13 -1.98
CA MET A 187 11.64 0.71 -2.35
C MET A 187 12.78 0.19 -3.22
N VAL A 188 13.30 0.99 -4.16
CA VAL A 188 14.48 0.63 -4.94
C VAL A 188 15.67 0.37 -4.00
N ALA A 189 15.98 1.32 -3.12
CA ALA A 189 17.06 1.17 -2.15
C ALA A 189 16.84 -0.03 -1.20
N GLY A 190 15.60 -0.22 -0.71
CA GLY A 190 15.19 -1.32 0.14
C GLY A 190 15.36 -2.69 -0.52
N GLY A 191 15.06 -2.79 -1.82
CA GLY A 191 15.26 -4.03 -2.60
C GLY A 191 16.72 -4.49 -2.63
N PHE A 192 17.67 -3.55 -2.70
CA PHE A 192 19.12 -3.86 -2.61
C PHE A 192 19.55 -4.15 -1.16
N LEU A 193 18.91 -3.51 -0.20
CA LEU A 193 19.27 -3.63 1.20
C LEU A 193 18.82 -4.97 1.81
N VAL A 194 17.65 -5.47 1.44
CA VAL A 194 17.04 -6.68 2.02
C VAL A 194 17.91 -7.92 1.91
N GLY A 195 18.69 -8.03 0.83
CA GLY A 195 19.62 -9.15 0.62
C GLY A 195 20.93 -9.06 1.43
N ARG A 196 21.24 -7.90 2.02
CA ARG A 196 22.49 -7.62 2.73
C ARG A 196 22.32 -7.55 4.24
N VAL A 197 21.09 -7.48 4.74
CA VAL A 197 20.79 -7.28 6.15
C VAL A 197 20.23 -8.56 6.77
N GLN A 198 20.77 -8.94 7.93
CA GLN A 198 20.31 -10.11 8.68
C GLN A 198 19.07 -9.84 9.52
N ARG A 199 18.92 -8.62 10.05
CA ARG A 199 17.84 -8.21 10.95
C ARG A 199 16.90 -7.24 10.24
N LEU A 200 15.92 -7.79 9.51
CA LEU A 200 14.96 -7.02 8.73
C LEU A 200 14.07 -6.14 9.63
N GLU A 201 13.73 -6.62 10.81
CA GLU A 201 12.95 -5.89 11.82
C GLU A 201 13.61 -4.56 12.21
N LYS A 202 14.95 -4.55 12.38
CA LYS A 202 15.68 -3.31 12.68
C LYS A 202 15.62 -2.28 11.57
N VAL A 203 15.70 -2.73 10.31
CA VAL A 203 15.58 -1.84 9.15
C VAL A 203 14.20 -1.20 9.14
N ILE A 204 13.15 -2.00 9.33
CA ILE A 204 11.78 -1.51 9.38
C ILE A 204 11.62 -0.49 10.49
N SER A 205 12.05 -0.83 11.72
CA SER A 205 11.91 0.05 12.88
C SER A 205 12.62 1.39 12.69
N VAL A 206 13.88 1.38 12.26
CA VAL A 206 14.64 2.62 12.03
C VAL A 206 14.01 3.48 10.95
N CYS A 207 13.59 2.87 9.85
CA CYS A 207 12.99 3.60 8.72
C CYS A 207 11.62 4.21 9.09
N LEU A 208 10.76 3.44 9.76
CA LEU A 208 9.42 3.92 10.12
C LEU A 208 9.46 4.94 11.26
N LEU A 209 10.28 4.73 12.28
CA LEU A 209 10.47 5.73 13.33
C LEU A 209 11.11 7.01 12.79
N GLY A 210 12.07 6.92 11.86
CA GLY A 210 12.62 8.07 11.17
C GLY A 210 11.54 8.85 10.40
N SER A 211 10.67 8.15 9.66
CA SER A 211 9.53 8.77 8.98
C SER A 211 8.52 9.38 9.96
N ALA A 212 8.27 8.71 11.09
CA ALA A 212 7.39 9.23 12.14
C ALA A 212 7.92 10.54 12.74
N VAL A 213 9.23 10.62 13.01
CA VAL A 213 9.88 11.85 13.49
C VAL A 213 9.74 12.99 12.49
N LEU A 214 9.96 12.72 11.18
CA LEU A 214 9.79 13.74 10.13
C LEU A 214 8.34 14.24 10.07
N LEU A 215 7.36 13.36 10.14
CA LEU A 215 5.94 13.75 10.15
C LEU A 215 5.56 14.50 11.43
N ALA A 216 6.06 14.08 12.59
CA ALA A 216 5.86 14.81 13.84
C ALA A 216 6.45 16.23 13.77
N LEU A 217 7.64 16.38 13.15
CA LEU A 217 8.25 17.69 12.92
C LEU A 217 7.36 18.60 12.05
N VAL A 218 6.74 18.06 11.00
CA VAL A 218 5.75 18.80 10.20
C VAL A 218 4.57 19.24 11.07
N GLY A 219 4.07 18.34 11.92
CA GLY A 219 2.95 18.60 12.82
C GLY A 219 3.21 19.73 13.84
N THR A 220 4.47 20.02 14.17
CA THR A 220 4.81 21.14 15.08
C THR A 220 4.46 22.53 14.51
N GLY A 221 4.33 22.64 13.17
CA GLY A 221 4.12 23.95 12.52
C GLY A 221 5.34 24.89 12.53
N LEU A 222 6.50 24.43 13.03
CA LEU A 222 7.72 25.26 13.13
C LEU A 222 8.43 25.45 11.79
N LEU A 223 8.17 24.60 10.82
CA LEU A 223 8.79 24.67 9.50
C LEU A 223 8.08 25.70 8.60
N PRO A 224 8.80 26.41 7.72
CA PRO A 224 8.16 27.12 6.61
C PRO A 224 7.32 26.19 5.74
N GLY A 225 6.20 26.64 5.17
CA GLY A 225 5.23 25.78 4.48
C GLY A 225 5.82 24.90 3.38
N ILE A 226 6.74 25.43 2.54
CA ILE A 226 7.43 24.63 1.51
C ILE A 226 8.37 23.60 2.14
N ALA A 227 9.08 23.96 3.21
CA ALA A 227 9.95 23.01 3.92
C ALA A 227 9.11 21.89 4.57
N ALA A 228 7.96 22.21 5.15
CA ALA A 228 7.02 21.23 5.70
C ALA A 228 6.55 20.23 4.63
N LEU A 229 6.20 20.71 3.43
CA LEU A 229 5.83 19.87 2.29
C LEU A 229 6.98 18.95 1.88
N VAL A 230 8.21 19.47 1.78
CA VAL A 230 9.40 18.67 1.41
C VAL A 230 9.70 17.62 2.47
N VAL A 231 9.67 18.00 3.75
CA VAL A 231 9.92 17.05 4.87
C VAL A 231 8.86 15.96 4.92
N ALA A 232 7.57 16.30 4.74
CA ALA A 232 6.50 15.33 4.65
C ALA A 232 6.71 14.36 3.46
N SER A 233 7.16 14.88 2.31
CA SER A 233 7.47 14.07 1.13
C SER A 233 8.64 13.09 1.39
N ILE A 234 9.71 13.58 2.04
CA ILE A 234 10.90 12.76 2.38
C ILE A 234 10.53 11.62 3.36
N ALA A 235 9.54 11.80 4.22
CA ALA A 235 9.06 10.73 5.09
C ALA A 235 8.63 9.47 4.29
N GLY A 236 8.19 9.64 3.04
CA GLY A 236 7.90 8.55 2.13
C GLY A 236 9.10 7.64 1.84
N LEU A 237 10.33 8.19 1.84
CA LEU A 237 11.55 7.40 1.58
C LEU A 237 11.72 6.28 2.63
N GLY A 238 11.54 6.59 3.91
CA GLY A 238 11.68 5.60 4.97
C GLY A 238 10.59 4.51 4.91
N THR A 239 9.34 4.89 4.66
CA THR A 239 8.25 3.92 4.51
C THR A 239 8.46 3.00 3.30
N GLY A 240 8.94 3.56 2.18
CA GLY A 240 9.30 2.78 0.99
C GLY A 240 10.47 1.83 1.23
N LEU A 241 11.53 2.30 1.89
CA LEU A 241 12.73 1.51 2.19
C LEU A 241 12.42 0.30 3.08
N ALA A 242 11.46 0.45 3.99
CA ALA A 242 10.96 -0.64 4.84
C ALA A 242 10.17 -1.71 4.05
N GLY A 243 9.57 -1.38 2.91
CA GLY A 243 8.66 -2.24 2.15
C GLY A 243 9.18 -3.63 1.84
N PRO A 244 10.29 -3.80 1.10
CA PRO A 244 10.84 -5.11 0.76
C PRO A 244 11.23 -5.96 1.98
N SER A 245 11.72 -5.32 3.05
CA SER A 245 12.05 -6.00 4.31
C SER A 245 10.79 -6.54 4.99
N ARG A 246 9.72 -5.77 5.01
CA ARG A 246 8.40 -6.15 5.52
C ARG A 246 7.86 -7.38 4.78
N ASP A 247 7.85 -7.35 3.44
CA ASP A 247 7.28 -8.43 2.64
C ASP A 247 8.07 -9.73 2.81
N MET A 248 9.38 -9.64 3.00
CA MET A 248 10.22 -10.78 3.38
C MET A 248 9.91 -11.33 4.78
N LEU A 249 9.55 -10.48 5.75
CA LEU A 249 9.13 -10.96 7.08
C LEU A 249 7.81 -11.72 7.02
N ILE A 250 6.83 -11.23 6.27
CA ILE A 250 5.53 -11.91 6.07
C ILE A 250 5.77 -13.30 5.45
N LYS A 251 6.64 -13.36 4.42
CA LYS A 251 7.00 -14.64 3.82
C LYS A 251 7.58 -15.62 4.84
N ARG A 252 8.47 -15.14 5.73
CA ARG A 252 9.07 -15.99 6.78
C ARG A 252 8.03 -16.42 7.82
N ALA A 253 7.01 -15.62 8.07
CA ALA A 253 5.92 -15.93 9.00
C ALA A 253 4.89 -16.92 8.44
N ALA A 254 4.80 -17.07 7.12
CA ALA A 254 3.81 -17.92 6.48
C ALA A 254 4.22 -19.40 6.50
N PRO A 255 3.39 -20.31 7.08
CA PRO A 255 3.63 -21.76 6.99
C PRO A 255 3.61 -22.26 5.54
N PRO A 256 4.31 -23.36 5.25
CA PRO A 256 4.27 -23.99 3.93
C PRO A 256 2.84 -24.28 3.47
N GLY A 257 2.48 -23.86 2.26
CA GLY A 257 1.14 -24.04 1.68
C GLY A 257 0.05 -23.08 2.16
N ALA A 258 0.34 -22.20 3.15
CA ALA A 258 -0.62 -21.22 3.65
C ALA A 258 -0.34 -19.78 3.18
N THR A 259 0.65 -19.57 2.29
CA THR A 259 1.12 -18.25 1.86
C THR A 259 -0.01 -17.31 1.45
N GLY A 260 -0.88 -17.71 0.51
CA GLY A 260 -1.99 -16.87 0.05
C GLY A 260 -2.98 -16.49 1.15
N ARG A 261 -3.27 -17.42 2.08
CA ARG A 261 -4.18 -17.18 3.22
C ARG A 261 -3.56 -16.22 4.24
N VAL A 262 -2.28 -16.37 4.53
CA VAL A 262 -1.54 -15.46 5.43
C VAL A 262 -1.48 -14.06 4.82
N TYR A 263 -1.11 -13.94 3.56
CA TYR A 263 -1.11 -12.64 2.88
C TYR A 263 -2.52 -12.01 2.86
N GLY A 264 -3.57 -12.78 2.54
CA GLY A 264 -4.96 -12.28 2.58
C GLY A 264 -5.35 -11.74 3.95
N THR A 265 -5.02 -12.46 5.03
CA THR A 265 -5.31 -12.00 6.40
C THR A 265 -4.48 -10.79 6.78
N VAL A 266 -3.20 -10.78 6.50
CA VAL A 266 -2.28 -9.68 6.83
C VAL A 266 -2.67 -8.40 6.07
N TYR A 267 -2.97 -8.51 4.78
CA TYR A 267 -3.36 -7.37 3.96
C TYR A 267 -4.79 -6.85 4.25
N SER A 268 -5.67 -7.66 4.88
CA SER A 268 -6.93 -7.11 5.37
C SER A 268 -6.74 -6.06 6.47
N GLY A 269 -5.58 -6.07 7.17
CA GLY A 269 -5.17 -4.98 8.06
C GLY A 269 -5.00 -3.65 7.32
N LEU A 270 -4.50 -3.68 6.07
CA LEU A 270 -4.38 -2.50 5.20
C LEU A 270 -5.78 -1.91 4.92
N ASP A 271 -6.73 -2.74 4.47
CA ASP A 271 -8.08 -2.28 4.13
C ASP A 271 -8.81 -1.72 5.36
N LEU A 272 -8.69 -2.39 6.52
CA LEU A 272 -9.22 -1.91 7.78
C LEU A 272 -8.56 -0.60 8.23
N GLY A 273 -7.24 -0.46 8.05
CA GLY A 273 -6.51 0.75 8.34
C GLY A 273 -7.05 1.95 7.55
N PHE A 274 -7.25 1.82 6.25
CA PHE A 274 -7.88 2.86 5.43
C PHE A 274 -9.32 3.15 5.86
N CYS A 275 -10.12 2.10 6.09
CA CYS A 275 -11.53 2.23 6.42
C CYS A 275 -11.76 2.96 7.76
N LEU A 276 -11.00 2.60 8.79
CA LEU A 276 -11.20 3.13 10.14
C LEU A 276 -10.48 4.46 10.38
N SER A 277 -9.34 4.70 9.71
CA SER A 277 -8.59 5.94 9.90
C SER A 277 -9.22 7.15 9.20
N ALA A 278 -9.87 6.95 8.04
CA ALA A 278 -10.44 8.06 7.27
C ALA A 278 -11.48 8.87 8.04
N PRO A 279 -12.47 8.28 8.74
CA PRO A 279 -13.41 9.05 9.57
C PRO A 279 -12.72 9.78 10.72
N VAL A 280 -11.69 9.18 11.34
CA VAL A 280 -10.96 9.80 12.46
C VAL A 280 -10.19 11.03 11.99
N PHE A 281 -9.38 10.89 10.92
CA PHE A 281 -8.63 12.03 10.40
C PHE A 281 -9.53 13.08 9.74
N GLY A 282 -10.63 12.66 9.13
CA GLY A 282 -11.66 13.58 8.61
C GLY A 282 -12.26 14.43 9.72
N ALA A 283 -12.70 13.81 10.82
CA ALA A 283 -13.22 14.54 11.98
C ALA A 283 -12.16 15.46 12.60
N MET A 284 -10.89 15.05 12.68
CA MET A 284 -9.81 15.94 13.14
C MET A 284 -9.69 17.20 12.26
N LEU A 285 -9.77 17.03 10.95
CA LEU A 285 -9.69 18.15 10.00
C LEU A 285 -10.92 19.07 10.13
N ASP A 286 -12.12 18.51 10.23
CA ASP A 286 -13.38 19.24 10.37
C ASP A 286 -13.41 20.09 11.67
N HIS A 287 -12.74 19.61 12.73
CA HIS A 287 -12.58 20.36 13.99
C HIS A 287 -11.35 21.29 14.00
N GLY A 288 -10.70 21.51 12.86
CA GLY A 288 -9.55 22.40 12.75
C GLY A 288 -8.24 21.87 13.36
N MET A 289 -8.19 20.58 13.74
CA MET A 289 -6.98 19.95 14.30
C MET A 289 -6.00 19.54 13.19
N THR A 290 -5.56 20.50 12.37
CA THR A 290 -4.74 20.26 11.18
C THR A 290 -3.37 19.64 11.51
N SER A 291 -2.69 20.11 12.56
CA SER A 291 -1.46 19.50 13.08
C SER A 291 -1.66 18.05 13.52
N GLY A 292 -2.87 17.71 13.99
CA GLY A 292 -3.25 16.36 14.40
C GLY A 292 -3.15 15.32 13.28
N ILE A 293 -3.28 15.72 12.01
CA ILE A 293 -3.10 14.83 10.85
C ILE A 293 -1.66 14.28 10.83
N PHE A 294 -0.67 15.15 11.02
CA PHE A 294 0.73 14.78 11.02
C PHE A 294 1.16 14.05 12.30
N PHE A 295 0.71 14.52 13.47
CA PHE A 295 0.96 13.80 14.73
C PHE A 295 0.28 12.44 14.78
N GLY A 296 -0.95 12.32 14.30
CA GLY A 296 -1.67 11.06 14.20
C GLY A 296 -0.97 10.08 13.24
N SER A 297 -0.53 10.57 12.08
CA SER A 297 0.27 9.78 11.14
C SER A 297 1.59 9.32 11.77
N ALA A 298 2.30 10.19 12.49
CA ALA A 298 3.53 9.85 13.20
C ALA A 298 3.28 8.80 14.30
N ALA A 299 2.23 8.98 15.10
CA ALA A 299 1.87 8.05 16.17
C ALA A 299 1.53 6.66 15.62
N THR A 300 0.73 6.58 14.54
CA THR A 300 0.37 5.31 13.92
C THR A 300 1.56 4.62 13.26
N LEU A 301 2.50 5.37 12.65
CA LEU A 301 3.79 4.78 12.20
C LEU A 301 4.63 4.24 13.37
N ALA A 302 4.69 4.95 14.50
CA ALA A 302 5.40 4.48 15.67
C ALA A 302 4.75 3.22 16.27
N LEU A 303 3.42 3.12 16.26
CA LEU A 303 2.67 1.93 16.70
C LEU A 303 2.84 0.72 15.77
N SER A 304 3.27 0.94 14.54
CA SER A 304 3.51 -0.15 13.58
C SER A 304 4.86 -0.87 13.81
N VAL A 305 5.70 -0.39 14.71
CA VAL A 305 7.04 -0.91 15.02
C VAL A 305 7.04 -1.78 16.26
#